data_fc771a3aca0099a52b1f4b9b51288fb4
#
_entry.id   fc771a3aca0099a52b1f4b9b51288fb4
#
_cell.length_a   1.000
_cell.length_b   1.000
_cell.length_c   1.000
_cell.angle_alpha   90.00
_cell.angle_beta   90.00
_cell.angle_gamma   90.00
#
_symmetry.space_group_name_H-M   'P 1'
#
loop_
_entity.id
_entity.type
_entity.pdbx_description
1 polymer ?
#
loop_
_entity_poly.entity_id
_entity_poly.type
_entity_poly.pdbx_seq_one_letter_code
_entity_poly.pdbx_strand_id
1 'polypeptide(L)'
;MKAIIAGGRIPRYHQYADKMSPKEYIEGVKRREIHDPTLSFQISNDFQVKLVSKNYLPEDNESMGYATILVWHNIYYEPDQSLLHSRKSYVRIGCVQWQVRPYAKMEDLMESVEYFVDAVSDYESDFILFPELFNTPLMGSFNHLPAVQAIRELAKFTPDLVEAFSKLAISYNVNIIGGSMPMIEDDELYNTSYFFHRNGKIDFSHKIHITPSEEYEWAMKGGDKVSIIETDVGKIGILICYDVEFPELGRILADQGMQILFVPFLTDTQNAYNRVRFCAQARAVENECFVAIAGNVGNLPKIANMDLQFAQAAVLTPSDFQFPVNGIKAEATPNTEMIIISDVDLSLLVELHNYGSVQNLKDRRKDLYEVKLKPAVKKPGTEAQNNGI
;
A
#
# COMPACT_ATOMS: atom_id res chain seq x y z
N MET A 1 -16.57 -12.55 -16.81
CA MET A 1 -16.57 -11.13 -17.25
C MET A 1 -15.70 -10.35 -16.28
N LYS A 2 -14.67 -9.64 -16.79
CA LYS A 2 -13.65 -8.93 -15.96
C LYS A 2 -14.19 -7.64 -15.34
N ALA A 3 -14.91 -6.86 -16.12
CA ALA A 3 -15.45 -5.58 -15.69
C ALA A 3 -16.72 -5.21 -16.49
N ILE A 4 -17.51 -4.29 -15.97
CA ILE A 4 -18.62 -3.65 -16.65
C ILE A 4 -18.28 -2.16 -16.79
N ILE A 5 -18.41 -1.64 -18.02
CA ILE A 5 -18.34 -0.20 -18.29
C ILE A 5 -19.74 0.28 -18.58
N ALA A 6 -20.18 1.30 -17.90
CA ALA A 6 -21.52 1.87 -18.03
C ALA A 6 -21.50 3.38 -18.20
N GLY A 7 -22.42 3.91 -18.99
CA GLY A 7 -22.74 5.33 -19.00
C GLY A 7 -23.80 5.63 -17.93
N GLY A 8 -23.54 6.58 -17.07
CA GLY A 8 -24.45 7.01 -16.02
C GLY A 8 -25.00 8.41 -16.25
N ARG A 9 -26.32 8.58 -16.23
CA ARG A 9 -26.96 9.90 -16.21
C ARG A 9 -26.73 10.56 -14.84
N ILE A 10 -26.78 11.89 -14.82
CA ILE A 10 -26.78 12.71 -13.60
C ILE A 10 -28.05 13.60 -13.56
N PRO A 11 -29.26 12.99 -13.43
CA PRO A 11 -30.52 13.66 -13.76
C PRO A 11 -30.88 14.85 -12.86
N ARG A 12 -30.26 15.00 -11.70
CA ARG A 12 -30.46 16.19 -10.86
C ARG A 12 -29.47 17.31 -11.10
N TYR A 13 -28.50 17.14 -12.00
CA TYR A 13 -27.48 18.16 -12.22
C TYR A 13 -28.06 19.50 -12.68
N HIS A 14 -29.15 19.52 -13.45
CA HIS A 14 -29.80 20.78 -13.87
C HIS A 14 -30.18 21.71 -12.69
N GLN A 15 -30.41 21.15 -11.49
CA GLN A 15 -30.77 21.94 -10.29
C GLN A 15 -29.56 22.63 -9.66
N TYR A 16 -28.37 22.23 -10.06
CA TYR A 16 -27.08 22.69 -9.50
C TYR A 16 -26.19 23.37 -10.53
N ALA A 17 -26.52 23.30 -11.80
CA ALA A 17 -25.68 23.77 -12.91
C ALA A 17 -25.27 25.24 -12.83
N ASP A 18 -26.13 26.10 -12.23
CA ASP A 18 -25.83 27.51 -12.00
C ASP A 18 -24.87 27.75 -10.82
N LYS A 19 -24.62 26.76 -9.98
CA LYS A 19 -23.85 26.86 -8.74
C LYS A 19 -22.55 26.12 -8.73
N MET A 20 -22.44 25.04 -9.52
CA MET A 20 -21.27 24.17 -9.53
C MET A 20 -21.08 23.48 -10.88
N SER A 21 -19.85 23.12 -11.18
CA SER A 21 -19.50 22.33 -12.36
C SER A 21 -19.97 20.86 -12.24
N PRO A 22 -20.05 20.11 -13.37
CA PRO A 22 -20.39 18.68 -13.32
C PRO A 22 -19.44 17.86 -12.43
N LYS A 23 -18.16 18.21 -12.39
CA LYS A 23 -17.16 17.55 -11.52
C LYS A 23 -17.44 17.80 -10.04
N GLU A 24 -17.66 19.05 -9.65
CA GLU A 24 -18.02 19.40 -8.27
C GLU A 24 -19.32 18.74 -7.82
N TYR A 25 -20.31 18.66 -8.73
CA TYR A 25 -21.56 17.94 -8.45
C TYR A 25 -21.32 16.46 -8.17
N ILE A 26 -20.52 15.78 -9.00
CA ILE A 26 -20.19 14.36 -8.86
C ILE A 26 -19.44 14.13 -7.55
N GLU A 27 -18.48 14.98 -7.19
CA GLU A 27 -17.78 14.89 -5.91
C GLU A 27 -18.74 15.08 -4.73
N GLY A 28 -19.72 16.00 -4.81
CA GLY A 28 -20.76 16.14 -3.80
C GLY A 28 -21.64 14.89 -3.66
N VAL A 29 -21.90 14.18 -4.76
CA VAL A 29 -22.62 12.90 -4.72
C VAL A 29 -21.78 11.80 -4.09
N LYS A 30 -20.49 11.71 -4.42
CA LYS A 30 -19.53 10.77 -3.82
C LYS A 30 -19.44 10.97 -2.29
N ARG A 31 -19.39 12.22 -1.85
CA ARG A 31 -19.37 12.59 -0.41
C ARG A 31 -20.70 12.43 0.28
N ARG A 32 -21.76 12.04 -0.43
CA ARG A 32 -23.13 11.94 0.07
C ARG A 32 -23.76 13.27 0.52
N GLU A 33 -23.18 14.38 0.12
CA GLU A 33 -23.72 15.74 0.34
C GLU A 33 -24.88 16.04 -0.62
N ILE A 34 -24.85 15.44 -1.79
CA ILE A 34 -25.87 15.55 -2.82
C ILE A 34 -26.40 14.15 -3.12
N HIS A 35 -27.71 14.00 -3.17
CA HIS A 35 -28.35 12.76 -3.60
C HIS A 35 -28.77 12.84 -5.06
N ASP A 36 -28.12 12.10 -5.94
CA ASP A 36 -28.53 11.87 -7.32
C ASP A 36 -29.06 10.43 -7.45
N PRO A 37 -30.31 10.21 -7.93
CA PRO A 37 -30.91 8.88 -7.89
C PRO A 37 -30.17 7.84 -8.72
N THR A 38 -29.55 8.23 -9.85
CA THR A 38 -28.84 7.33 -10.72
C THR A 38 -27.40 7.14 -10.27
N LEU A 39 -26.66 8.23 -10.07
CA LEU A 39 -25.27 8.16 -9.70
C LEU A 39 -25.06 7.62 -8.28
N SER A 40 -25.91 8.02 -7.32
CA SER A 40 -25.85 7.46 -5.96
C SER A 40 -26.11 5.96 -5.93
N PHE A 41 -27.06 5.46 -6.73
CA PHE A 41 -27.31 4.02 -6.88
C PHE A 41 -26.09 3.29 -7.47
N GLN A 42 -25.50 3.84 -8.52
CA GLN A 42 -24.32 3.23 -9.16
C GLN A 42 -23.12 3.18 -8.21
N ILE A 43 -22.83 4.27 -7.51
CA ILE A 43 -21.74 4.33 -6.52
C ILE A 43 -22.01 3.34 -5.36
N SER A 44 -23.26 3.22 -4.90
CA SER A 44 -23.63 2.27 -3.84
C SER A 44 -23.52 0.79 -4.26
N ASN A 45 -23.39 0.52 -5.56
CA ASN A 45 -23.14 -0.80 -6.14
C ASN A 45 -21.70 -0.92 -6.67
N ASP A 46 -20.75 -0.24 -6.07
CA ASP A 46 -19.31 -0.31 -6.32
C ASP A 46 -18.88 0.11 -7.74
N PHE A 47 -19.72 0.90 -8.43
CA PHE A 47 -19.30 1.55 -9.67
C PHE A 47 -18.47 2.79 -9.35
N GLN A 48 -17.36 2.93 -10.06
CA GLN A 48 -16.48 4.10 -9.99
C GLN A 48 -16.66 5.02 -11.17
N VAL A 49 -16.72 6.32 -10.92
CA VAL A 49 -16.70 7.32 -11.98
C VAL A 49 -15.27 7.48 -12.50
N LYS A 50 -15.05 7.16 -13.78
CA LYS A 50 -13.75 7.30 -14.44
C LYS A 50 -13.61 8.62 -15.18
N LEU A 51 -14.68 9.08 -15.82
CA LEU A 51 -14.67 10.37 -16.49
C LEU A 51 -16.08 10.95 -16.63
N VAL A 52 -16.15 12.25 -16.88
CA VAL A 52 -17.37 12.97 -17.20
C VAL A 52 -17.36 13.27 -18.71
N SER A 53 -18.38 12.79 -19.41
CA SER A 53 -18.57 13.02 -20.84
C SER A 53 -19.57 14.17 -21.08
N LYS A 54 -19.18 15.11 -21.91
CA LYS A 54 -20.06 16.17 -22.40
C LYS A 54 -20.72 15.74 -23.71
N ASN A 55 -21.98 16.10 -23.88
CA ASN A 55 -22.79 15.74 -25.06
C ASN A 55 -22.95 14.23 -25.30
N TYR A 56 -22.92 13.46 -24.22
CA TYR A 56 -23.14 12.01 -24.27
C TYR A 56 -24.59 11.66 -24.65
N LEU A 57 -25.55 12.41 -24.10
CA LEU A 57 -26.97 12.38 -24.45
C LEU A 57 -27.44 13.84 -24.63
N PRO A 58 -27.30 14.43 -25.83
CA PRO A 58 -27.57 15.86 -26.05
C PRO A 58 -29.01 16.28 -25.71
N GLU A 59 -29.98 15.36 -25.84
CA GLU A 59 -31.41 15.60 -25.54
C GLU A 59 -31.76 15.43 -24.06
N ASP A 60 -30.80 15.00 -23.22
CA ASP A 60 -31.02 14.85 -21.79
C ASP A 60 -30.88 16.18 -21.04
N ASN A 61 -32.00 16.90 -20.96
CA ASN A 61 -32.06 18.20 -20.31
C ASN A 61 -31.84 18.12 -18.78
N GLU A 62 -32.18 16.99 -18.15
CA GLU A 62 -32.00 16.79 -16.71
C GLU A 62 -30.52 16.67 -16.33
N SER A 63 -29.71 15.99 -17.15
CA SER A 63 -28.27 15.89 -17.00
C SER A 63 -27.52 16.99 -17.75
N MET A 64 -28.24 17.91 -18.43
CA MET A 64 -27.66 18.98 -19.28
C MET A 64 -26.67 18.44 -20.33
N GLY A 65 -26.94 17.26 -20.88
CA GLY A 65 -26.12 16.57 -21.85
C GLY A 65 -24.84 15.92 -21.26
N TYR A 66 -24.63 15.98 -19.96
CA TYR A 66 -23.50 15.32 -19.30
C TYR A 66 -23.85 13.90 -18.86
N ALA A 67 -22.85 13.02 -18.91
CA ALA A 67 -22.92 11.68 -18.31
C ALA A 67 -21.60 11.32 -17.64
N THR A 68 -21.66 10.41 -16.69
CA THR A 68 -20.51 9.75 -16.11
C THR A 68 -20.20 8.47 -16.86
N ILE A 69 -18.94 8.19 -17.14
CA ILE A 69 -18.51 6.86 -17.54
C ILE A 69 -17.99 6.17 -16.28
N LEU A 70 -18.63 5.04 -15.95
CA LEU A 70 -18.37 4.30 -14.74
C LEU A 70 -17.83 2.91 -15.08
N VAL A 71 -17.02 2.38 -14.17
CA VAL A 71 -16.46 1.05 -14.26
C VAL A 71 -16.79 0.29 -12.96
N TRP A 72 -17.27 -0.92 -13.10
CA TRP A 72 -17.38 -1.89 -12.01
C TRP A 72 -16.48 -3.08 -12.31
N HIS A 73 -15.66 -3.48 -11.34
CA HIS A 73 -14.75 -4.60 -11.47
C HIS A 73 -15.32 -5.86 -10.83
N ASN A 74 -15.26 -6.99 -11.53
CA ASN A 74 -15.66 -8.27 -10.98
C ASN A 74 -14.54 -8.86 -10.13
N ILE A 75 -14.66 -8.75 -8.82
CA ILE A 75 -13.69 -9.29 -7.84
C ILE A 75 -13.61 -10.83 -7.87
N TYR A 76 -14.62 -11.52 -8.41
CA TYR A 76 -14.65 -12.98 -8.56
C TYR A 76 -14.24 -13.42 -9.96
N TYR A 77 -13.74 -12.51 -10.79
CA TYR A 77 -13.29 -12.90 -12.13
C TYR A 77 -11.96 -13.63 -12.05
N GLU A 78 -12.02 -14.96 -12.16
CA GLU A 78 -10.88 -15.80 -12.46
C GLU A 78 -10.75 -15.90 -13.99
N PRO A 79 -9.62 -15.45 -14.60
CA PRO A 79 -9.38 -15.74 -16.02
C PRO A 79 -9.36 -17.26 -16.22
N ASP A 80 -10.03 -17.72 -17.26
CA ASP A 80 -10.07 -19.15 -17.63
C ASP A 80 -8.65 -19.74 -17.63
N GLN A 81 -8.37 -20.65 -16.70
CA GLN A 81 -7.06 -21.29 -16.55
C GLN A 81 -6.76 -22.31 -17.66
N SER A 82 -7.62 -22.41 -18.64
CA SER A 82 -7.51 -23.36 -19.73
C SER A 82 -6.88 -22.76 -20.97
N LEU A 83 -5.68 -22.40 -20.99
CA LEU A 83 -4.77 -22.38 -22.16
C LEU A 83 -3.57 -21.49 -21.82
N LEU A 84 -2.48 -22.17 -21.44
CA LEU A 84 -1.19 -21.58 -21.12
C LEU A 84 -1.13 -20.92 -19.72
N HIS A 85 -0.47 -21.58 -18.81
CA HIS A 85 -0.01 -21.05 -17.52
C HIS A 85 1.01 -19.90 -17.72
N SER A 86 0.63 -18.80 -18.35
CA SER A 86 1.38 -17.56 -18.18
C SER A 86 0.75 -16.80 -17.01
N ARG A 87 1.25 -17.05 -15.80
CA ARG A 87 1.17 -16.00 -14.76
C ARG A 87 1.60 -14.71 -15.45
N LYS A 88 0.86 -13.62 -15.22
CA LYS A 88 1.25 -12.31 -15.72
C LYS A 88 2.72 -12.08 -15.33
N SER A 89 3.63 -12.08 -16.31
CA SER A 89 5.06 -11.90 -16.03
C SER A 89 5.38 -10.45 -15.67
N TYR A 90 4.68 -9.50 -16.31
CA TYR A 90 4.83 -8.08 -16.04
C TYR A 90 3.90 -7.63 -14.93
N VAL A 91 4.48 -7.06 -13.88
CA VAL A 91 3.77 -6.52 -12.72
C VAL A 91 4.04 -5.04 -12.64
N ARG A 92 2.99 -4.23 -12.59
CA ARG A 92 3.08 -2.77 -12.47
C ARG A 92 2.92 -2.33 -11.03
N ILE A 93 3.89 -1.56 -10.54
CA ILE A 93 3.99 -1.10 -9.16
C ILE A 93 3.93 0.42 -9.12
N GLY A 94 3.00 0.98 -8.35
CA GLY A 94 2.97 2.38 -7.96
C GLY A 94 3.60 2.55 -6.57
N CYS A 95 4.54 3.50 -6.40
CA CYS A 95 5.06 3.88 -5.09
C CYS A 95 4.72 5.34 -4.82
N VAL A 96 4.08 5.60 -3.69
CA VAL A 96 3.68 6.93 -3.27
C VAL A 96 4.78 7.56 -2.42
N GLN A 97 5.36 8.66 -2.88
CA GLN A 97 6.16 9.54 -2.05
C GLN A 97 5.22 10.58 -1.45
N TRP A 98 4.86 10.36 -0.19
CA TRP A 98 3.77 11.04 0.49
C TRP A 98 4.25 12.26 1.23
N GLN A 99 3.68 13.43 0.93
CA GLN A 99 3.95 14.62 1.72
C GLN A 99 3.07 14.65 2.96
N VAL A 100 3.71 14.64 4.12
CA VAL A 100 3.02 14.85 5.39
C VAL A 100 2.50 16.29 5.48
N ARG A 101 1.22 16.42 5.77
CA ARG A 101 0.54 17.69 5.97
C ARG A 101 -0.53 17.55 7.04
N PRO A 102 -0.85 18.60 7.80
CA PRO A 102 -1.89 18.51 8.83
C PRO A 102 -3.23 18.13 8.22
N TYR A 103 -3.88 17.13 8.79
CA TYR A 103 -5.28 16.77 8.51
C TYR A 103 -6.11 16.97 9.77
N ALA A 104 -7.25 17.65 9.64
CA ALA A 104 -8.17 17.88 10.76
C ALA A 104 -9.07 16.67 11.01
N LYS A 105 -9.35 15.88 9.95
CA LYS A 105 -10.26 14.76 9.97
C LYS A 105 -9.69 13.59 9.15
N MET A 106 -10.17 12.37 9.47
CA MET A 106 -9.82 11.16 8.73
C MET A 106 -10.32 11.22 7.27
N GLU A 107 -11.46 11.83 7.04
CA GLU A 107 -12.04 11.96 5.71
C GLU A 107 -11.12 12.75 4.76
N ASP A 108 -10.51 13.84 5.23
CA ASP A 108 -9.58 14.66 4.45
C ASP A 108 -8.31 13.86 4.09
N LEU A 109 -7.82 13.03 5.01
CA LEU A 109 -6.71 12.11 4.77
C LEU A 109 -7.11 11.08 3.70
N MET A 110 -8.31 10.48 3.83
CA MET A 110 -8.77 9.45 2.91
C MET A 110 -9.07 9.99 1.51
N GLU A 111 -9.50 11.25 1.38
CA GLU A 111 -9.62 11.92 0.08
C GLU A 111 -8.25 12.01 -0.62
N SER A 112 -7.20 12.33 0.13
CA SER A 112 -5.82 12.34 -0.41
C SER A 112 -5.34 10.93 -0.77
N VAL A 113 -5.64 9.91 0.05
CA VAL A 113 -5.33 8.50 -0.25
C VAL A 113 -6.05 8.05 -1.52
N GLU A 114 -7.35 8.33 -1.63
CA GLU A 114 -8.14 7.95 -2.80
C GLU A 114 -7.60 8.58 -4.09
N TYR A 115 -7.16 9.84 -4.04
CA TYR A 115 -6.50 10.51 -5.18
C TYR A 115 -5.30 9.71 -5.70
N PHE A 116 -4.43 9.22 -4.80
CA PHE A 116 -3.26 8.42 -5.21
C PHE A 116 -3.67 7.03 -5.71
N VAL A 117 -4.67 6.40 -5.10
CA VAL A 117 -5.18 5.08 -5.54
C VAL A 117 -5.81 5.20 -6.92
N ASP A 118 -6.63 6.22 -7.17
CA ASP A 118 -7.25 6.49 -8.47
C ASP A 118 -6.18 6.70 -9.54
N ALA A 119 -5.21 7.60 -9.29
CA ALA A 119 -4.13 7.87 -10.21
C ALA A 119 -3.32 6.62 -10.58
N VAL A 120 -2.98 5.75 -9.61
CA VAL A 120 -2.23 4.51 -9.85
C VAL A 120 -3.10 3.47 -10.58
N SER A 121 -4.38 3.40 -10.25
CA SER A 121 -5.35 2.51 -10.89
C SER A 121 -5.56 2.83 -12.37
N ASP A 122 -5.54 4.13 -12.76
CA ASP A 122 -5.67 4.56 -14.15
C ASP A 122 -4.53 4.05 -15.05
N TYR A 123 -3.37 3.75 -14.47
CA TYR A 123 -2.27 3.07 -15.16
C TYR A 123 -2.39 1.54 -15.14
N GLU A 124 -3.52 0.98 -14.72
CA GLU A 124 -3.73 -0.47 -14.58
C GLU A 124 -2.67 -1.16 -13.71
N SER A 125 -2.25 -0.50 -12.63
CA SER A 125 -1.22 -1.02 -11.73
C SER A 125 -1.74 -2.21 -10.92
N ASP A 126 -0.85 -3.16 -10.62
CA ASP A 126 -1.16 -4.33 -9.82
C ASP A 126 -1.04 -4.03 -8.32
N PHE A 127 -0.09 -3.15 -7.98
CA PHE A 127 0.20 -2.76 -6.60
C PHE A 127 0.34 -1.25 -6.46
N ILE A 128 -0.08 -0.75 -5.30
CA ILE A 128 0.30 0.57 -4.79
C ILE A 128 0.90 0.43 -3.40
N LEU A 129 2.02 1.12 -3.16
CA LEU A 129 2.72 1.16 -1.88
C LEU A 129 2.60 2.55 -1.26
N PHE A 130 1.99 2.65 -0.08
CA PHE A 130 2.02 3.81 0.80
C PHE A 130 3.17 3.71 1.82
N PRO A 131 3.64 4.83 2.40
CA PRO A 131 4.75 4.82 3.33
C PRO A 131 4.35 4.42 4.77
N GLU A 132 5.36 4.20 5.60
CA GLU A 132 5.21 3.90 7.02
C GLU A 132 4.53 5.06 7.76
N LEU A 133 3.58 4.74 8.65
CA LEU A 133 2.89 5.68 9.54
C LEU A 133 2.37 6.94 8.82
N PHE A 134 1.91 6.79 7.57
CA PHE A 134 1.43 7.88 6.72
C PHE A 134 0.26 8.67 7.34
N ASN A 135 -0.45 8.07 8.31
CA ASN A 135 -1.61 8.63 9.01
C ASN A 135 -1.24 9.48 10.24
N THR A 136 0.04 9.55 10.62
CA THR A 136 0.51 10.38 11.76
C THR A 136 0.09 11.86 11.69
N PRO A 137 -0.14 12.49 10.53
CA PRO A 137 -0.68 13.85 10.48
C PRO A 137 -1.99 14.07 11.25
N LEU A 138 -2.82 13.04 11.44
CA LEU A 138 -4.04 13.09 12.26
C LEU A 138 -3.74 13.30 13.76
N MET A 139 -2.52 12.99 14.21
CA MET A 139 -2.09 13.25 15.60
C MET A 139 -2.12 14.73 15.97
N GLY A 140 -2.17 15.64 14.99
CA GLY A 140 -2.29 17.08 15.23
C GLY A 140 -3.44 17.44 16.18
N SER A 141 -4.52 16.67 16.17
CA SER A 141 -5.67 16.83 17.09
C SER A 141 -5.35 16.44 18.53
N PHE A 142 -4.28 15.70 18.77
CA PHE A 142 -3.87 15.14 20.06
C PHE A 142 -2.57 15.73 20.61
N ASN A 143 -2.06 16.82 20.03
CA ASN A 143 -0.80 17.47 20.43
C ASN A 143 -0.77 17.97 21.89
N HIS A 144 -1.92 18.01 22.55
CA HIS A 144 -2.03 18.35 23.98
C HIS A 144 -1.72 17.15 24.90
N LEU A 145 -1.66 15.93 24.35
CA LEU A 145 -1.38 14.71 25.08
C LEU A 145 0.11 14.35 25.03
N PRO A 146 0.63 13.59 26.00
CA PRO A 146 1.94 12.95 25.87
C PRO A 146 2.01 12.05 24.62
N ALA A 147 3.18 11.96 23.99
CA ALA A 147 3.37 11.24 22.73
C ALA A 147 2.83 9.80 22.75
N VAL A 148 3.08 9.05 23.84
CA VAL A 148 2.55 7.69 24.06
C VAL A 148 1.02 7.64 24.04
N GLN A 149 0.35 8.66 24.56
CA GLN A 149 -1.11 8.73 24.56
C GLN A 149 -1.63 9.19 23.20
N ALA A 150 -0.98 10.16 22.57
CA ALA A 150 -1.36 10.68 21.25
C ALA A 150 -1.34 9.59 20.17
N ILE A 151 -0.31 8.75 20.14
CA ILE A 151 -0.23 7.65 19.17
C ILE A 151 -1.29 6.55 19.44
N ARG A 152 -1.68 6.32 20.70
CA ARG A 152 -2.78 5.41 21.04
C ARG A 152 -4.15 5.98 20.64
N GLU A 153 -4.34 7.31 20.70
CA GLU A 153 -5.53 7.94 20.13
C GLU A 153 -5.56 7.80 18.60
N LEU A 154 -4.41 7.94 17.93
CA LEU A 154 -4.29 7.69 16.49
C LEU A 154 -4.66 6.25 16.13
N ALA A 155 -4.26 5.27 16.94
CA ALA A 155 -4.58 3.86 16.70
C ALA A 155 -6.08 3.55 16.67
N LYS A 156 -6.92 4.39 17.29
CA LYS A 156 -8.38 4.23 17.26
C LYS A 156 -8.99 4.46 15.88
N PHE A 157 -8.30 5.18 14.98
CA PHE A 157 -8.73 5.36 13.59
C PHE A 157 -8.38 4.15 12.71
N THR A 158 -7.46 3.28 13.15
CA THR A 158 -6.98 2.18 12.32
C THR A 158 -8.08 1.24 11.82
N PRO A 159 -9.09 0.83 12.60
CA PRO A 159 -10.19 0.00 12.09
C PRO A 159 -10.95 0.65 10.92
N ASP A 160 -11.27 1.93 11.04
CA ASP A 160 -12.01 2.66 10.00
C ASP A 160 -11.13 2.88 8.75
N LEU A 161 -9.83 3.15 8.94
CA LEU A 161 -8.87 3.23 7.84
C LEU A 161 -8.74 1.89 7.12
N VAL A 162 -8.67 0.77 7.84
CA VAL A 162 -8.60 -0.58 7.27
C VAL A 162 -9.84 -0.88 6.42
N GLU A 163 -11.04 -0.53 6.91
CA GLU A 163 -12.27 -0.68 6.14
C GLU A 163 -12.26 0.18 4.87
N ALA A 164 -11.81 1.45 4.99
CA ALA A 164 -11.74 2.36 3.86
C ALA A 164 -10.75 1.88 2.78
N PHE A 165 -9.54 1.47 3.17
CA PHE A 165 -8.56 0.92 2.23
C PHE A 165 -9.03 -0.37 1.55
N SER A 166 -9.73 -1.25 2.27
CA SER A 166 -10.30 -2.46 1.68
C SER A 166 -11.31 -2.13 0.59
N LYS A 167 -12.18 -1.13 0.82
CA LYS A 167 -13.12 -0.64 -0.18
C LYS A 167 -12.38 -0.06 -1.40
N LEU A 168 -11.33 0.74 -1.19
CA LEU A 168 -10.52 1.28 -2.28
C LEU A 168 -9.86 0.17 -3.11
N ALA A 169 -9.25 -0.85 -2.46
CA ALA A 169 -8.60 -1.96 -3.17
C ALA A 169 -9.57 -2.69 -4.10
N ILE A 170 -10.79 -2.97 -3.63
CA ILE A 170 -11.84 -3.60 -4.41
C ILE A 170 -12.31 -2.67 -5.54
N SER A 171 -12.67 -1.46 -5.19
CA SER A 171 -13.30 -0.51 -6.10
C SER A 171 -12.36 -0.10 -7.24
N TYR A 172 -11.07 0.11 -6.95
CA TYR A 172 -10.06 0.50 -7.92
C TYR A 172 -9.31 -0.69 -8.56
N ASN A 173 -9.66 -1.93 -8.16
CA ASN A 173 -9.05 -3.17 -8.67
C ASN A 173 -7.51 -3.17 -8.60
N VAL A 174 -6.97 -2.70 -7.50
CA VAL A 174 -5.54 -2.64 -7.23
C VAL A 174 -5.22 -3.24 -5.86
N ASN A 175 -4.15 -4.03 -5.76
CA ASN A 175 -3.67 -4.49 -4.46
C ASN A 175 -2.97 -3.33 -3.74
N ILE A 176 -3.31 -3.07 -2.48
CA ILE A 176 -2.78 -1.93 -1.73
C ILE A 176 -1.92 -2.41 -0.56
N ILE A 177 -0.66 -1.99 -0.54
CA ILE A 177 0.15 -1.99 0.67
C ILE A 177 -0.13 -0.65 1.34
N GLY A 178 -0.98 -0.67 2.39
CA GLY A 178 -1.46 0.53 3.07
C GLY A 178 -0.41 1.20 3.96
N GLY A 179 0.86 1.13 3.54
CA GLY A 179 1.98 1.61 4.34
C GLY A 179 2.03 0.89 5.68
N SER A 180 2.04 1.66 6.77
CA SER A 180 1.74 1.12 8.09
C SER A 180 0.94 2.09 8.95
N MET A 181 0.31 1.56 9.99
CA MET A 181 -0.54 2.29 10.94
C MET A 181 -0.32 1.75 12.36
N PRO A 182 -0.48 2.58 13.40
CA PRO A 182 -0.45 2.07 14.77
C PRO A 182 -1.68 1.19 15.02
N MET A 183 -1.49 0.05 15.63
CA MET A 183 -2.52 -0.91 16.02
C MET A 183 -2.38 -1.31 17.47
N ILE A 184 -3.50 -1.44 18.18
CA ILE A 184 -3.52 -1.96 19.57
C ILE A 184 -4.06 -3.39 19.54
N GLU A 185 -3.28 -4.32 20.05
CA GLU A 185 -3.65 -5.72 20.24
C GLU A 185 -3.19 -6.16 21.63
N ASP A 186 -4.09 -6.76 22.41
CA ASP A 186 -3.82 -7.17 23.81
C ASP A 186 -3.22 -6.04 24.68
N ASP A 187 -3.70 -4.81 24.53
CA ASP A 187 -3.21 -3.58 25.16
C ASP A 187 -1.78 -3.16 24.79
N GLU A 188 -1.10 -3.87 23.90
CA GLU A 188 0.20 -3.50 23.35
C GLU A 188 0.03 -2.74 22.04
N LEU A 189 0.92 -1.79 21.77
CA LEU A 189 0.91 -0.97 20.56
C LEU A 189 1.94 -1.48 19.55
N TYR A 190 1.48 -1.74 18.34
CA TYR A 190 2.30 -2.21 17.20
C TYR A 190 2.29 -1.22 16.05
N ASN A 191 3.39 -1.17 15.31
CA ASN A 191 3.46 -0.58 13.98
C ASN A 191 3.12 -1.68 12.96
N THR A 192 1.95 -1.56 12.28
CA THR A 192 1.36 -2.65 11.49
C THR A 192 1.16 -2.23 10.05
N SER A 193 1.72 -3.00 9.12
CA SER A 193 1.43 -2.88 7.70
C SER A 193 0.28 -3.80 7.31
N TYR A 194 -0.70 -3.25 6.61
CA TYR A 194 -1.84 -3.98 6.06
C TYR A 194 -1.69 -4.14 4.56
N PHE A 195 -2.01 -5.33 4.08
CA PHE A 195 -2.11 -5.64 2.67
C PHE A 195 -3.57 -5.90 2.30
N PHE A 196 -4.10 -5.04 1.45
CA PHE A 196 -5.47 -5.13 0.96
C PHE A 196 -5.47 -5.71 -0.44
N HIS A 197 -5.94 -6.94 -0.54
CA HIS A 197 -6.11 -7.59 -1.84
C HIS A 197 -7.27 -6.95 -2.61
N ARG A 198 -7.13 -6.81 -3.91
CA ARG A 198 -8.23 -6.35 -4.78
C ARG A 198 -9.45 -7.27 -4.82
N ASN A 199 -9.37 -8.45 -4.21
CA ASN A 199 -10.51 -9.37 -4.02
C ASN A 199 -11.17 -9.25 -2.64
N GLY A 200 -10.75 -8.29 -1.81
CA GLY A 200 -11.32 -8.02 -0.49
C GLY A 200 -10.67 -8.77 0.68
N LYS A 201 -9.74 -9.71 0.43
CA LYS A 201 -8.95 -10.32 1.52
C LYS A 201 -8.02 -9.27 2.11
N ILE A 202 -7.74 -9.37 3.41
CA ILE A 202 -6.79 -8.53 4.14
C ILE A 202 -5.78 -9.43 4.82
N ASP A 203 -4.49 -9.14 4.62
CA ASP A 203 -3.38 -9.68 5.39
C ASP A 203 -2.69 -8.53 6.14
N PHE A 204 -1.95 -8.83 7.21
CA PHE A 204 -1.18 -7.83 7.93
C PHE A 204 0.12 -8.38 8.49
N SER A 205 1.05 -7.49 8.80
CA SER A 205 2.34 -7.82 9.41
C SER A 205 2.77 -6.71 10.37
N HIS A 206 3.15 -7.07 11.59
CA HIS A 206 3.74 -6.13 12.53
C HIS A 206 5.22 -5.91 12.21
N LYS A 207 5.69 -4.70 12.41
CA LYS A 207 7.12 -4.38 12.43
C LYS A 207 7.80 -5.20 13.52
N ILE A 208 8.88 -5.88 13.17
CA ILE A 208 9.60 -6.77 14.09
C ILE A 208 10.63 -5.99 14.91
N HIS A 209 11.44 -5.17 14.22
CA HIS A 209 12.48 -4.38 14.87
C HIS A 209 11.98 -2.94 15.06
N ILE A 210 11.68 -2.62 16.32
CA ILE A 210 11.28 -1.28 16.72
C ILE A 210 12.52 -0.42 16.90
N THR A 211 12.48 0.78 16.33
CA THR A 211 13.58 1.75 16.51
C THR A 211 13.60 2.29 17.93
N PRO A 212 14.76 2.75 18.44
CA PRO A 212 14.83 3.38 19.76
C PRO A 212 13.85 4.56 19.92
N SER A 213 13.59 5.33 18.86
CA SER A 213 12.61 6.44 18.89
C SER A 213 11.19 5.93 19.04
N GLU A 214 10.77 4.90 18.31
CA GLU A 214 9.44 4.30 18.42
C GLU A 214 9.22 3.69 19.82
N GLU A 215 10.25 3.06 20.39
CA GLU A 215 10.19 2.51 21.74
C GLU A 215 10.09 3.63 22.78
N TYR A 216 10.95 4.64 22.69
CA TYR A 216 11.04 5.73 23.68
C TYR A 216 9.84 6.68 23.60
N GLU A 217 9.47 7.16 22.39
CA GLU A 217 8.43 8.18 22.20
C GLU A 217 7.02 7.58 22.26
N TRP A 218 6.84 6.36 21.74
CA TRP A 218 5.52 5.77 21.53
C TRP A 218 5.27 4.47 22.29
N ALA A 219 6.27 3.89 22.92
CA ALA A 219 6.21 2.61 23.63
C ALA A 219 5.71 1.44 22.73
N MET A 220 6.08 1.45 21.45
CA MET A 220 5.73 0.39 20.51
C MET A 220 6.43 -0.91 20.83
N LYS A 221 5.79 -2.03 20.46
CA LYS A 221 6.30 -3.39 20.60
C LYS A 221 6.63 -4.00 19.25
N GLY A 222 7.65 -4.84 19.22
CA GLY A 222 8.00 -5.63 18.04
C GLY A 222 7.07 -6.82 17.85
N GLY A 223 6.74 -7.12 16.57
CA GLY A 223 6.07 -8.35 16.19
C GLY A 223 6.99 -9.58 16.30
N ASP A 224 6.42 -10.75 16.11
CA ASP A 224 7.11 -12.04 16.24
C ASP A 224 7.00 -12.93 14.99
N LYS A 225 6.41 -12.40 13.91
CA LYS A 225 6.11 -13.18 12.71
C LYS A 225 6.53 -12.44 11.43
N VAL A 226 7.19 -13.15 10.53
CA VAL A 226 7.42 -12.74 9.15
C VAL A 226 7.03 -13.87 8.21
N SER A 227 6.26 -13.55 7.18
CA SER A 227 5.80 -14.53 6.17
C SER A 227 5.52 -13.84 4.85
N ILE A 228 5.62 -14.60 3.76
CA ILE A 228 5.14 -14.13 2.45
C ILE A 228 3.62 -13.99 2.44
N ILE A 229 3.15 -13.13 1.54
CA ILE A 229 1.74 -13.01 1.17
C ILE A 229 1.62 -13.50 -0.29
N GLU A 230 0.72 -14.46 -0.51
CA GLU A 230 0.39 -14.92 -1.86
C GLU A 230 -0.66 -14.00 -2.48
N THR A 231 -0.36 -13.48 -3.66
CA THR A 231 -1.25 -12.59 -4.41
C THR A 231 -1.59 -13.20 -5.77
N ASP A 232 -2.53 -12.60 -6.46
CA ASP A 232 -2.92 -13.00 -7.82
C ASP A 232 -1.82 -12.75 -8.88
N VAL A 233 -0.81 -11.95 -8.56
CA VAL A 233 0.30 -11.60 -9.47
C VAL A 233 1.67 -12.08 -9.00
N GLY A 234 1.79 -12.68 -7.82
CA GLY A 234 3.06 -13.21 -7.32
C GLY A 234 3.14 -13.29 -5.80
N LYS A 235 4.27 -13.75 -5.29
CA LYS A 235 4.56 -13.84 -3.87
C LYS A 235 5.31 -12.59 -3.41
N ILE A 236 4.78 -11.93 -2.41
CA ILE A 236 5.36 -10.69 -1.88
C ILE A 236 5.78 -10.84 -0.43
N GLY A 237 6.73 -10.00 -0.02
CA GLY A 237 7.09 -9.76 1.37
C GLY A 237 6.88 -8.29 1.73
N ILE A 238 6.67 -8.01 3.01
CA ILE A 238 6.62 -6.65 3.55
C ILE A 238 7.60 -6.57 4.72
N LEU A 239 8.52 -5.61 4.68
CA LEU A 239 9.43 -5.25 5.76
C LEU A 239 9.30 -3.76 6.04
N ILE A 240 8.93 -3.39 7.27
CA ILE A 240 8.65 -2.00 7.60
C ILE A 240 9.96 -1.30 8.00
N CYS A 241 10.41 -0.35 7.18
CA CYS A 241 11.50 0.57 7.47
C CYS A 241 12.75 -0.12 8.04
N TYR A 242 12.98 -0.02 9.35
CA TYR A 242 14.13 -0.59 10.05
C TYR A 242 14.28 -2.11 9.84
N ASP A 243 13.19 -2.84 9.63
CA ASP A 243 13.23 -4.28 9.36
C ASP A 243 14.08 -4.64 8.14
N VAL A 244 14.15 -3.77 7.12
CA VAL A 244 14.95 -4.04 5.92
C VAL A 244 16.45 -4.00 6.19
N GLU A 245 16.88 -3.37 7.28
CA GLU A 245 18.29 -3.32 7.68
C GLU A 245 18.81 -4.67 8.21
N PHE A 246 17.90 -5.61 8.55
CA PHE A 246 18.23 -6.96 9.05
C PHE A 246 18.15 -7.98 7.91
N PRO A 247 19.31 -8.47 7.41
CA PRO A 247 19.36 -9.36 6.24
C PRO A 247 18.64 -10.68 6.45
N GLU A 248 18.53 -11.15 7.70
CA GLU A 248 17.88 -12.40 8.06
C GLU A 248 16.42 -12.43 7.63
N LEU A 249 15.68 -11.32 7.82
CA LEU A 249 14.26 -11.26 7.46
C LEU A 249 14.05 -11.36 5.95
N GLY A 250 14.84 -10.62 5.17
CA GLY A 250 14.81 -10.71 3.71
C GLY A 250 15.13 -12.12 3.23
N ARG A 251 16.08 -12.79 3.87
CA ARG A 251 16.48 -14.16 3.53
C ARG A 251 15.40 -15.18 3.85
N ILE A 252 14.73 -15.05 4.99
CA ILE A 252 13.61 -15.91 5.39
C ILE A 252 12.45 -15.78 4.39
N LEU A 253 12.14 -14.57 3.94
CA LEU A 253 11.11 -14.34 2.93
C LEU A 253 11.51 -14.91 1.56
N ALA A 254 12.78 -14.74 1.16
CA ALA A 254 13.30 -15.29 -0.08
C ALA A 254 13.25 -16.82 -0.11
N ASP A 255 13.57 -17.48 1.01
CA ASP A 255 13.48 -18.96 1.14
C ASP A 255 12.02 -19.46 1.05
N GLN A 256 11.01 -18.61 1.28
CA GLN A 256 9.60 -18.90 1.05
C GLN A 256 9.16 -18.60 -0.40
N GLY A 257 10.07 -18.09 -1.24
CA GLY A 257 9.83 -17.82 -2.66
C GLY A 257 9.32 -16.40 -2.95
N MET A 258 9.65 -15.42 -2.10
CA MET A 258 9.34 -14.01 -2.35
C MET A 258 9.93 -13.53 -3.69
N GLN A 259 9.13 -12.83 -4.47
CA GLN A 259 9.50 -12.23 -5.75
C GLN A 259 9.63 -10.70 -5.68
N ILE A 260 8.78 -10.07 -4.85
CA ILE A 260 8.78 -8.62 -4.63
C ILE A 260 8.76 -8.35 -3.13
N LEU A 261 9.68 -7.50 -2.68
CA LEU A 261 9.71 -6.98 -1.32
C LEU A 261 9.19 -5.53 -1.32
N PHE A 262 8.19 -5.24 -0.50
CA PHE A 262 7.70 -3.90 -0.27
C PHE A 262 8.24 -3.35 1.06
N VAL A 263 8.75 -2.12 1.03
CA VAL A 263 9.35 -1.46 2.19
C VAL A 263 8.74 -0.08 2.36
N PRO A 264 7.61 0.01 3.10
CA PRO A 264 7.15 1.31 3.58
C PRO A 264 8.14 1.83 4.62
N PHE A 265 8.53 3.12 4.52
CA PHE A 265 9.49 3.68 5.46
C PHE A 265 9.15 5.13 5.87
N LEU A 266 9.69 5.51 7.03
CA LEU A 266 9.66 6.87 7.57
C LEU A 266 11.05 7.18 8.12
N THR A 267 11.71 8.19 7.55
CA THR A 267 13.06 8.58 7.93
C THR A 267 13.16 10.10 8.05
N ASP A 268 13.85 10.56 9.09
CA ASP A 268 14.00 11.98 9.45
C ASP A 268 15.16 12.66 8.71
N THR A 269 16.20 11.90 8.40
CA THR A 269 17.44 12.42 7.83
C THR A 269 17.85 11.66 6.59
N GLN A 270 18.68 12.29 5.76
CA GLN A 270 19.28 11.62 4.61
C GLN A 270 20.13 10.41 5.02
N ASN A 271 20.77 10.45 6.18
CA ASN A 271 21.55 9.30 6.68
C ASN A 271 20.63 8.11 7.01
N ALA A 272 19.49 8.36 7.66
CA ALA A 272 18.51 7.32 7.96
C ALA A 272 17.93 6.73 6.67
N TYR A 273 17.52 7.59 5.72
CA TYR A 273 17.10 7.18 4.40
C TYR A 273 18.17 6.32 3.69
N ASN A 274 19.42 6.74 3.70
CA ASN A 274 20.51 6.00 3.04
C ASN A 274 20.68 4.59 3.63
N ARG A 275 20.53 4.40 4.94
CA ARG A 275 20.56 3.05 5.54
C ARG A 275 19.45 2.16 4.96
N VAL A 276 18.21 2.65 4.97
CA VAL A 276 17.06 1.93 4.38
C VAL A 276 17.32 1.65 2.90
N ARG A 277 17.75 2.67 2.15
CA ARG A 277 17.97 2.59 0.70
C ARG A 277 19.05 1.57 0.33
N PHE A 278 20.19 1.62 1.02
CA PHE A 278 21.31 0.70 0.74
C PHE A 278 20.98 -0.73 1.16
N CYS A 279 20.30 -0.90 2.30
CA CYS A 279 19.86 -2.22 2.72
C CYS A 279 18.80 -2.78 1.78
N ALA A 280 17.81 -1.99 1.33
CA ALA A 280 16.82 -2.39 0.35
C ALA A 280 17.48 -2.84 -0.98
N GLN A 281 18.50 -2.10 -1.45
CA GLN A 281 19.27 -2.49 -2.63
C GLN A 281 20.01 -3.82 -2.41
N ALA A 282 20.61 -4.00 -1.23
CA ALA A 282 21.28 -5.26 -0.88
C ALA A 282 20.28 -6.44 -0.88
N ARG A 283 19.04 -6.22 -0.34
CA ARG A 283 18.00 -7.26 -0.37
C ARG A 283 17.62 -7.67 -1.79
N ALA A 284 17.56 -6.69 -2.73
CA ALA A 284 17.29 -6.99 -4.13
C ALA A 284 18.37 -7.89 -4.75
N VAL A 285 19.64 -7.58 -4.49
CA VAL A 285 20.79 -8.30 -5.05
C VAL A 285 20.94 -9.69 -4.43
N GLU A 286 21.03 -9.77 -3.11
CA GLU A 286 21.35 -11.02 -2.40
C GLU A 286 20.20 -12.03 -2.38
N ASN A 287 18.95 -11.56 -2.53
CA ASN A 287 17.75 -12.38 -2.54
C ASN A 287 17.15 -12.54 -3.94
N GLU A 288 17.79 -11.98 -4.96
CA GLU A 288 17.36 -12.09 -6.36
C GLU A 288 15.85 -11.77 -6.51
N CYS A 289 15.42 -10.61 -5.98
CA CYS A 289 14.03 -10.15 -5.98
C CYS A 289 13.95 -8.66 -6.37
N PHE A 290 12.76 -8.20 -6.77
CA PHE A 290 12.49 -6.77 -6.85
C PHE A 290 12.20 -6.20 -5.47
N VAL A 291 12.58 -4.93 -5.26
CA VAL A 291 12.26 -4.23 -4.01
C VAL A 291 11.66 -2.87 -4.32
N ALA A 292 10.47 -2.59 -3.78
CA ALA A 292 9.82 -1.30 -3.89
C ALA A 292 9.84 -0.59 -2.54
N ILE A 293 10.32 0.66 -2.51
CA ILE A 293 10.40 1.47 -1.30
C ILE A 293 9.58 2.75 -1.45
N ALA A 294 8.83 3.14 -0.43
CA ALA A 294 8.04 4.38 -0.40
C ALA A 294 8.15 5.05 0.97
N GLY A 295 8.34 6.36 0.98
CA GLY A 295 8.58 7.11 2.21
C GLY A 295 7.87 8.45 2.27
N ASN A 296 7.81 8.99 3.49
CA ASN A 296 7.24 10.29 3.78
C ASN A 296 8.22 11.43 3.48
N VAL A 297 7.70 12.56 3.02
CA VAL A 297 8.43 13.83 2.82
C VAL A 297 7.71 14.99 3.51
N GLY A 298 8.41 16.09 3.72
CA GLY A 298 7.85 17.28 4.37
C GLY A 298 8.08 17.30 5.88
N ASN A 299 7.35 18.16 6.57
CA ASN A 299 7.58 18.48 7.98
C ASN A 299 6.27 18.62 8.75
N LEU A 300 6.23 18.07 9.97
CA LEU A 300 5.14 18.25 10.95
C LEU A 300 5.72 18.64 12.32
N PRO A 301 6.21 19.88 12.50
CA PRO A 301 7.02 20.25 13.67
C PRO A 301 6.24 20.28 14.99
N LYS A 302 4.94 20.04 14.98
CA LYS A 302 4.10 19.97 16.19
C LYS A 302 3.76 18.55 16.61
N ILE A 303 4.21 17.53 15.86
CA ILE A 303 3.95 16.13 16.16
C ILE A 303 5.27 15.48 16.54
N ALA A 304 5.32 14.87 17.73
CA ALA A 304 6.51 14.19 18.24
C ALA A 304 7.00 13.13 17.22
N ASN A 305 8.30 13.13 16.97
CA ASN A 305 8.97 12.23 16.02
C ASN A 305 8.57 12.43 14.54
N MET A 306 7.97 13.58 14.17
CA MET A 306 7.55 13.92 12.82
C MET A 306 8.08 15.27 12.32
N ASP A 307 9.07 15.85 13.00
CA ASP A 307 9.57 17.20 12.70
C ASP A 307 10.09 17.36 11.28
N LEU A 308 10.88 16.41 10.81
CA LEU A 308 11.47 16.38 9.48
C LEU A 308 11.27 15.01 8.85
N GLN A 309 11.07 14.99 7.54
CA GLN A 309 11.00 13.75 6.77
C GLN A 309 11.87 13.87 5.51
N PHE A 310 12.65 12.84 5.24
CA PHE A 310 13.45 12.74 4.03
C PHE A 310 13.17 11.40 3.35
N ALA A 311 12.76 11.44 2.08
CA ALA A 311 12.53 10.24 1.29
C ALA A 311 12.88 10.42 -0.19
N GLN A 312 13.18 9.30 -0.82
CA GLN A 312 13.19 9.11 -2.26
C GLN A 312 12.66 7.70 -2.55
N ALA A 313 11.43 7.61 -3.02
CA ALA A 313 10.81 6.35 -3.39
C ALA A 313 11.54 5.72 -4.58
N ALA A 314 11.63 4.40 -4.63
CA ALA A 314 12.29 3.71 -5.71
C ALA A 314 11.75 2.29 -5.93
N VAL A 315 11.93 1.78 -7.16
CA VAL A 315 11.83 0.36 -7.51
C VAL A 315 13.22 -0.13 -7.89
N LEU A 316 13.71 -1.11 -7.12
CA LEU A 316 15.06 -1.65 -7.16
C LEU A 316 15.05 -3.05 -7.75
N THR A 317 16.16 -3.41 -8.39
CA THR A 317 16.32 -4.70 -9.06
C THR A 317 17.54 -5.45 -8.55
N PRO A 318 17.62 -6.75 -8.79
CA PRO A 318 18.91 -7.45 -8.79
C PRO A 318 19.94 -6.77 -9.70
N SER A 319 21.19 -7.19 -9.61
CA SER A 319 22.28 -6.71 -10.46
C SER A 319 22.82 -7.86 -11.30
N ASP A 320 22.40 -7.95 -12.55
CA ASP A 320 22.90 -8.86 -13.59
C ASP A 320 22.56 -8.27 -14.98
N PHE A 321 22.96 -8.93 -16.06
CA PHE A 321 22.84 -8.45 -17.44
C PHE A 321 21.43 -8.07 -17.86
N GLN A 322 20.40 -8.74 -17.31
CA GLN A 322 18.99 -8.50 -17.62
C GLN A 322 18.42 -7.25 -16.91
N PHE A 323 19.14 -6.70 -15.94
CA PHE A 323 18.68 -5.60 -15.09
C PHE A 323 19.45 -4.32 -15.34
N PRO A 324 18.92 -3.14 -14.92
CA PRO A 324 19.68 -1.89 -14.96
C PRO A 324 21.02 -2.01 -14.22
N VAL A 325 22.08 -1.48 -14.80
CA VAL A 325 23.46 -1.59 -14.28
C VAL A 325 23.59 -1.07 -12.83
N ASN A 326 22.83 -0.03 -12.49
CA ASN A 326 22.81 0.54 -11.14
C ASN A 326 21.79 -0.12 -10.20
N GLY A 327 21.06 -1.14 -10.66
CA GLY A 327 20.01 -1.80 -9.88
C GLY A 327 18.79 -0.92 -9.59
N ILE A 328 18.59 0.17 -10.33
CA ILE A 328 17.47 1.09 -10.14
C ILE A 328 16.56 1.02 -11.38
N LYS A 329 15.32 0.54 -11.20
CA LYS A 329 14.33 0.50 -12.28
C LYS A 329 13.62 1.84 -12.44
N ALA A 330 13.27 2.46 -11.32
CA ALA A 330 12.69 3.79 -11.24
C ALA A 330 13.00 4.41 -9.88
N GLU A 331 13.14 5.72 -9.82
CA GLU A 331 13.25 6.46 -8.56
C GLU A 331 12.59 7.83 -8.66
N ALA A 332 12.08 8.32 -7.54
CA ALA A 332 11.44 9.62 -7.41
C ALA A 332 12.47 10.76 -7.32
N THR A 333 12.03 11.98 -7.52
CA THR A 333 12.79 13.17 -7.11
C THR A 333 12.84 13.24 -5.59
N PRO A 334 14.01 13.40 -4.95
CA PRO A 334 14.10 13.50 -3.50
C PRO A 334 13.19 14.58 -2.93
N ASN A 335 12.54 14.27 -1.81
CA ASN A 335 11.70 15.23 -1.04
C ASN A 335 10.60 15.94 -1.82
N THR A 336 10.11 15.34 -2.89
CA THR A 336 9.01 15.88 -3.71
C THR A 336 7.82 14.92 -3.67
N GLU A 337 6.63 15.41 -3.32
CA GLU A 337 5.42 14.56 -3.40
C GLU A 337 5.17 14.12 -4.84
N MET A 338 5.13 12.83 -5.06
CA MET A 338 4.88 12.26 -6.38
C MET A 338 4.56 10.77 -6.29
N ILE A 339 4.09 10.23 -7.41
CA ILE A 339 3.99 8.79 -7.63
C ILE A 339 5.05 8.40 -8.65
N ILE A 340 5.74 7.29 -8.42
CA ILE A 340 6.46 6.59 -9.47
C ILE A 340 5.69 5.33 -9.84
N ILE A 341 5.61 5.05 -11.14
CA ILE A 341 4.99 3.84 -11.68
C ILE A 341 6.03 3.11 -12.51
N SER A 342 6.20 1.81 -12.25
CA SER A 342 7.23 1.01 -12.89
C SER A 342 6.75 -0.40 -13.17
N ASP A 343 7.09 -0.91 -14.35
CA ASP A 343 6.86 -2.30 -14.71
C ASP A 343 8.08 -3.16 -14.36
N VAL A 344 7.88 -4.25 -13.66
CA VAL A 344 8.88 -5.28 -13.39
C VAL A 344 8.46 -6.59 -14.05
N ASP A 345 9.42 -7.31 -14.62
CA ASP A 345 9.17 -8.60 -15.27
C ASP A 345 9.66 -9.75 -14.37
N LEU A 346 8.70 -10.45 -13.75
CA LEU A 346 9.00 -11.57 -12.86
C LEU A 346 9.69 -12.75 -13.58
N SER A 347 9.57 -12.84 -14.92
CA SER A 347 10.25 -13.88 -15.68
C SER A 347 11.77 -13.71 -15.66
N LEU A 348 12.26 -12.48 -15.53
CA LEU A 348 13.70 -12.20 -15.41
C LEU A 348 14.30 -12.74 -14.10
N LEU A 349 13.50 -12.83 -13.01
CA LEU A 349 13.94 -13.48 -11.78
C LEU A 349 14.15 -15.00 -12.01
N VAL A 350 13.24 -15.63 -12.77
CA VAL A 350 13.37 -17.06 -13.13
C VAL A 350 14.63 -17.29 -13.98
N GLU A 351 14.89 -16.38 -14.92
CA GLU A 351 16.09 -16.42 -15.75
C GLU A 351 17.36 -16.24 -14.90
N LEU A 352 17.38 -15.25 -14.00
CA LEU A 352 18.48 -15.01 -13.07
C LEU A 352 18.77 -16.24 -12.20
N HIS A 353 17.74 -16.82 -11.56
CA HIS A 353 17.88 -18.00 -10.70
C HIS A 353 18.47 -19.23 -11.43
N ASN A 354 18.22 -19.35 -12.74
CA ASN A 354 18.67 -20.50 -13.51
C ASN A 354 19.97 -20.26 -14.27
N TYR A 355 20.18 -19.05 -14.77
CA TYR A 355 21.23 -18.73 -15.77
C TYR A 355 22.00 -17.46 -15.48
N GLY A 356 21.79 -16.81 -14.32
CA GLY A 356 22.52 -15.59 -13.92
C GLY A 356 24.02 -15.80 -13.89
N SER A 357 24.78 -14.70 -14.04
CA SER A 357 26.23 -14.72 -13.96
C SER A 357 26.74 -15.21 -12.61
N VAL A 358 25.97 -14.97 -11.57
CA VAL A 358 26.05 -15.54 -10.20
C VAL A 358 24.64 -15.91 -9.75
N GLN A 359 24.50 -16.90 -8.89
CA GLN A 359 23.22 -17.42 -8.43
C GLN A 359 23.14 -17.37 -6.91
N ASN A 360 23.00 -16.15 -6.37
CA ASN A 360 23.14 -15.88 -4.93
C ASN A 360 22.24 -16.71 -4.04
N LEU A 361 21.02 -17.04 -4.46
CA LEU A 361 20.12 -17.91 -3.71
C LEU A 361 20.49 -19.37 -3.77
N LYS A 362 20.94 -19.87 -4.94
CA LYS A 362 21.26 -21.28 -5.20
C LYS A 362 22.60 -21.67 -4.62
N ASP A 363 23.62 -20.80 -4.75
CA ASP A 363 25.02 -21.11 -4.41
C ASP A 363 25.33 -21.00 -2.91
N ARG A 364 24.30 -20.73 -2.09
CA ARG A 364 24.44 -20.68 -0.63
C ARG A 364 24.89 -22.03 -0.07
N ARG A 365 25.87 -21.97 0.81
CA ARG A 365 26.41 -23.14 1.51
C ARG A 365 25.47 -23.59 2.64
N LYS A 366 24.28 -24.10 2.26
CA LYS A 366 23.26 -24.62 3.21
C LYS A 366 23.74 -25.79 4.05
N ASP A 367 24.87 -26.37 3.66
CA ASP A 367 25.62 -27.36 4.44
C ASP A 367 26.43 -26.76 5.60
N LEU A 368 26.72 -25.45 5.55
CA LEU A 368 27.52 -24.76 6.57
C LEU A 368 26.72 -23.83 7.46
N TYR A 369 25.65 -23.20 6.94
CA TYR A 369 24.85 -22.24 7.69
C TYR A 369 23.39 -22.22 7.21
N GLU A 370 22.51 -21.82 8.12
CA GLU A 370 21.09 -21.72 7.89
C GLU A 370 20.51 -20.51 8.65
N VAL A 371 19.54 -19.84 8.05
CA VAL A 371 18.73 -18.78 8.69
C VAL A 371 17.31 -19.27 8.83
N LYS A 372 16.82 -19.34 10.06
CA LYS A 372 15.45 -19.80 10.36
C LYS A 372 14.80 -18.96 11.45
N LEU A 373 13.48 -18.76 11.33
CA LEU A 373 12.67 -18.30 12.45
C LEU A 373 12.68 -19.37 13.56
N LYS A 374 12.86 -18.92 14.79
CA LYS A 374 12.61 -19.79 15.95
C LYS A 374 11.12 -20.09 16.03
N PRO A 375 10.71 -21.30 16.47
CA PRO A 375 9.31 -21.55 16.76
C PRO A 375 8.78 -20.51 17.75
N ALA A 376 7.56 -20.02 17.51
CA ALA A 376 6.91 -19.08 18.42
C ALA A 376 6.91 -19.67 19.83
N VAL A 377 7.46 -18.94 20.80
CA VAL A 377 7.40 -19.32 22.21
C VAL A 377 5.94 -19.17 22.62
N LYS A 378 5.26 -20.28 22.92
CA LYS A 378 3.89 -20.22 23.48
C LYS A 378 3.94 -19.35 24.74
N LYS A 379 3.25 -18.20 24.71
CA LYS A 379 3.06 -17.41 25.94
C LYS A 379 2.39 -18.32 26.99
N PRO A 380 2.91 -18.43 28.24
CA PRO A 380 2.25 -19.20 29.26
C PRO A 380 0.90 -18.52 29.56
N GLY A 381 -0.21 -19.17 29.27
CA GLY A 381 -1.54 -18.67 29.62
C GLY A 381 -2.71 -18.98 28.68
N THR A 382 -2.52 -19.67 27.56
CA THR A 382 -3.63 -20.09 26.68
C THR A 382 -3.80 -21.62 26.68
N GLU A 383 -3.91 -22.23 27.87
CA GLU A 383 -4.61 -23.51 27.94
C GLU A 383 -6.11 -23.20 28.03
N ALA A 384 -6.82 -23.44 26.95
CA ALA A 384 -8.27 -23.44 26.94
C ALA A 384 -8.74 -24.41 28.01
N GLN A 385 -9.50 -23.92 28.99
CA GLN A 385 -10.36 -24.72 29.82
C GLN A 385 -11.40 -25.43 28.91
N ASN A 386 -11.01 -26.56 28.38
CA ASN A 386 -11.96 -27.57 27.88
C ASN A 386 -11.99 -28.66 28.99
N ASN A 387 -12.77 -28.42 30.01
CA ASN A 387 -13.29 -29.49 30.87
C ASN A 387 -14.81 -29.37 30.88
N GLY A 388 -15.37 -30.40 30.32
CA GLY A 388 -16.71 -30.87 30.24
C GLY A 388 -17.76 -30.36 31.22
N ILE A 389 -18.90 -30.22 30.74
CA ILE A 389 -20.12 -31.01 31.06
C ILE A 389 -21.06 -30.90 29.87
#